data_5a467b9e13d9d0ca1c01b1abdd029dc8
#
_entry.id   5a467b9e13d9d0ca1c01b1abdd029dc8
#
_cell.length_a   1.000
_cell.length_b   1.000
_cell.length_c   1.000
_cell.angle_alpha   90.00
_cell.angle_beta   90.00
_cell.angle_gamma   90.00
#
_symmetry.space_group_name_H-M   'P 1'
#
loop_
_entity.id
_entity.type
_entity.pdbx_description
1 polymer ?
#
loop_
_entity_poly.entity_id
_entity_poly.type
_entity_poly.pdbx_seq_one_letter_code
_entity_poly.pdbx_strand_id
1 'polypeptide(L)'
;SDVCSSDLKVTQPDKANIYGSIEGVIQNFELMMWNKGWKVPIGEGYFGFESPNGELGYYLVGDGTKYPWRIRTRPPCFVNYSVMPKLVEGHLVSDAIAVVGSINVIAAELDR
;
A
#
# COMPACT_ATOMS: atom_id res chain seq x y z
N SER A 1 -21.41 6.30 -11.91
CA SER A 1 -20.20 5.56 -12.25
C SER A 1 -19.31 6.27 -13.28
N ASP A 2 -19.80 7.32 -13.93
CA ASP A 2 -19.06 7.97 -15.03
C ASP A 2 -18.32 9.24 -14.64
N VAL A 3 -18.29 9.56 -13.36
CA VAL A 3 -17.63 10.78 -12.86
C VAL A 3 -16.11 10.71 -13.01
N CYS A 4 -15.53 9.52 -12.97
CA CYS A 4 -14.08 9.35 -13.10
C CYS A 4 -13.56 9.29 -14.55
N SER A 5 -14.44 8.98 -15.52
CA SER A 5 -14.02 8.84 -16.92
C SER A 5 -13.91 10.16 -17.66
N SER A 6 -14.51 11.23 -17.13
CA SER A 6 -14.52 12.56 -17.77
C SER A 6 -13.42 13.51 -17.26
N ASP A 7 -12.76 13.19 -16.16
CA ASP A 7 -11.70 14.04 -15.61
C ASP A 7 -10.32 13.59 -16.09
N LEU A 8 -9.93 14.10 -17.25
CA LEU A 8 -8.63 13.82 -17.89
C LEU A 8 -7.41 14.23 -17.05
N LYS A 9 -7.60 14.98 -15.95
CA LYS A 9 -6.52 15.34 -15.04
C LYS A 9 -6.20 14.25 -14.01
N VAL A 10 -7.13 13.33 -13.80
CA VAL A 10 -7.01 12.28 -12.77
C VAL A 10 -7.02 10.88 -13.37
N THR A 11 -7.68 10.69 -14.50
CA THR A 11 -7.82 9.38 -15.17
C THR A 11 -6.74 9.16 -16.22
N GLN A 12 -6.15 7.97 -16.22
CA GLN A 12 -5.26 7.56 -17.29
C GLN A 12 -6.06 7.27 -18.57
N PRO A 13 -5.51 7.62 -19.77
CA PRO A 13 -6.13 7.24 -21.02
C PRO A 13 -6.08 5.73 -21.24
N ASP A 14 -6.96 5.21 -22.08
CA ASP A 14 -6.93 3.80 -22.49
C ASP A 14 -5.57 3.39 -23.04
N LYS A 15 -5.15 2.15 -22.75
CA LYS A 15 -3.88 1.60 -23.25
C LYS A 15 -3.72 1.72 -24.75
N ALA A 16 -4.78 1.51 -25.52
CA ALA A 16 -4.75 1.64 -26.97
C ALA A 16 -4.38 3.07 -27.41
N ASN A 17 -4.88 4.08 -26.70
CA ASN A 17 -4.56 5.48 -26.98
C ASN A 17 -3.15 5.85 -26.53
N ILE A 18 -2.64 5.27 -25.45
CA ILE A 18 -1.26 5.48 -25.00
C ILE A 18 -0.26 4.98 -26.04
N TYR A 19 -0.51 3.84 -26.66
CA TYR A 19 0.37 3.26 -27.67
C TYR A 19 0.12 3.80 -29.09
N GLY A 20 -1.06 4.31 -29.37
CA GLY A 20 -1.49 4.69 -30.70
C GLY A 20 -1.51 6.20 -31.00
N SER A 21 -1.42 7.05 -29.98
CA SER A 21 -1.46 8.49 -30.17
C SER A 21 -0.42 9.23 -29.33
N ILE A 22 0.13 10.31 -29.87
CA ILE A 22 1.09 11.17 -29.16
C ILE A 22 0.42 11.87 -27.97
N GLU A 23 -0.84 12.28 -28.10
CA GLU A 23 -1.62 12.91 -27.05
C GLU A 23 -1.83 11.98 -25.86
N GLY A 24 -2.12 10.70 -26.09
CA GLY A 24 -2.24 9.69 -25.05
C GLY A 24 -0.94 9.46 -24.30
N VAL A 25 0.20 9.44 -24.97
CA VAL A 25 1.53 9.34 -24.35
C VAL A 25 1.82 10.54 -23.48
N ILE A 26 1.57 11.74 -23.96
CA ILE A 26 1.79 12.99 -23.22
C ILE A 26 0.91 13.04 -21.95
N GLN A 27 -0.33 12.68 -22.06
CA GLN A 27 -1.27 12.68 -20.94
C GLN A 27 -0.86 11.66 -19.86
N ASN A 28 -0.48 10.45 -20.25
CA ASN A 28 0.04 9.44 -19.33
C ASN A 28 1.32 9.91 -18.65
N PHE A 29 2.23 10.52 -19.40
CA PHE A 29 3.48 11.05 -18.88
C PHE A 29 3.26 12.19 -17.85
N GLU A 30 2.37 13.11 -18.12
CA GLU A 30 2.05 14.20 -17.20
C GLU A 30 1.44 13.70 -15.88
N LEU A 31 0.61 12.66 -15.92
CA LEU A 31 0.05 12.06 -14.72
C LEU A 31 1.09 11.33 -13.86
N MET A 32 2.09 10.72 -14.49
CA MET A 32 3.09 9.90 -13.82
C MET A 32 4.34 10.68 -13.40
N MET A 33 4.59 11.82 -14.01
CA MET A 33 5.82 12.57 -13.77
C MET A 33 5.82 13.31 -12.44
N TRP A 34 7.00 13.42 -11.85
CA TRP A 34 7.21 14.20 -10.61
C TRP A 34 6.84 15.67 -10.80
N ASN A 35 6.15 16.24 -9.82
CA ASN A 35 5.64 17.61 -9.82
C ASN A 35 4.59 17.94 -10.90
N LYS A 36 4.21 16.98 -11.71
CA LYS A 36 3.08 17.06 -12.63
C LYS A 36 2.03 16.04 -12.23
N GLY A 37 0.78 16.24 -12.60
CA GLY A 37 -0.34 15.38 -12.23
C GLY A 37 -0.94 15.71 -10.86
N TRP A 38 -1.58 14.70 -10.25
CA TRP A 38 -2.25 14.89 -8.96
C TRP A 38 -1.25 15.06 -7.81
N LYS A 39 -1.66 15.82 -6.81
CA LYS A 39 -0.87 16.09 -5.61
C LYS A 39 -1.57 15.54 -4.37
N VAL A 40 -0.78 15.11 -3.39
CA VAL A 40 -1.30 14.70 -2.09
C VAL A 40 -1.73 15.96 -1.33
N PRO A 41 -2.98 16.02 -0.80
CA PRO A 41 -3.42 17.17 -0.02
C PRO A 41 -2.60 17.34 1.25
N ILE A 42 -2.46 18.58 1.70
CA ILE A 42 -1.79 18.90 2.97
C ILE A 42 -2.65 18.41 4.12
N GLY A 43 -2.06 17.66 5.01
CA GLY A 43 -2.73 17.11 6.18
C GLY A 43 -2.22 15.73 6.57
N GLU A 44 -2.83 15.16 7.57
CA GLU A 44 -2.52 13.81 8.05
C GLU A 44 -3.80 13.03 8.28
N GLY A 45 -3.73 11.72 8.12
CA GLY A 45 -4.85 10.85 8.35
C GLY A 45 -4.42 9.39 8.52
N TYR A 46 -5.24 8.66 9.24
CA TYR A 46 -5.12 7.22 9.39
C TYR A 46 -6.37 6.55 8.85
N PHE A 47 -6.18 5.51 8.08
CA PHE A 47 -7.25 4.65 7.60
C PHE A 47 -6.88 3.19 7.80
N GLY A 48 -7.70 2.47 8.55
CA GLY A 48 -7.58 1.03 8.75
C GLY A 48 -8.70 0.29 8.02
N PHE A 49 -8.37 -0.84 7.45
CA PHE A 49 -9.35 -1.73 6.82
C PHE A 49 -9.08 -3.18 7.17
N GLU A 50 -10.09 -4.01 7.01
CA GLU A 50 -10.00 -5.43 7.31
C GLU A 50 -9.15 -6.16 6.27
N SER A 51 -8.17 -6.91 6.77
CA SER A 51 -7.34 -7.82 6.01
C SER A 51 -7.58 -9.26 6.51
N PRO A 52 -7.28 -10.32 5.74
CA PRO A 52 -7.45 -11.70 6.18
C PRO A 52 -6.80 -12.02 7.52
N ASN A 53 -5.69 -11.38 7.87
CA ASN A 53 -4.94 -11.63 9.09
C ASN A 53 -5.21 -10.60 10.22
N GLY A 54 -6.06 -9.61 9.98
CA GLY A 54 -6.40 -8.58 10.93
C GLY A 54 -6.54 -7.20 10.31
N GLU A 55 -6.32 -6.16 11.09
CA GLU A 55 -6.40 -4.77 10.62
C GLU A 55 -5.11 -4.35 9.93
N LEU A 56 -5.20 -3.99 8.66
CA LEU A 56 -4.13 -3.31 7.92
C LEU A 56 -4.45 -1.82 7.86
N GLY A 57 -3.54 -0.99 8.33
CA GLY A 57 -3.74 0.45 8.37
C GLY A 57 -2.58 1.23 7.77
N TYR A 58 -2.90 2.41 7.24
CA TYR A 58 -1.92 3.35 6.73
C TYR A 58 -2.09 4.71 7.40
N TYR A 59 -1.01 5.22 7.94
CA TYR A 59 -0.91 6.59 8.41
C TYR A 59 -0.12 7.39 7.38
N LEU A 60 -0.74 8.44 6.86
CA LEU A 60 -0.21 9.27 5.79
C LEU A 60 -0.11 10.71 6.25
N VAL A 61 1.02 11.34 5.95
CA VAL A 61 1.22 12.78 6.10
C VAL A 61 1.50 13.37 4.73
N GLY A 62 0.66 14.29 4.30
CA GLY A 62 0.80 14.99 3.03
C GLY A 62 1.35 16.40 3.22
N ASP A 63 2.21 16.83 2.31
CA ASP A 63 2.83 18.16 2.29
C ASP A 63 2.41 19.01 1.07
N GLY A 64 1.48 18.53 0.27
CA GLY A 64 1.02 19.19 -0.96
C GLY A 64 1.84 18.86 -2.20
N THR A 65 2.82 17.98 -2.10
CA THR A 65 3.57 17.45 -3.24
C THR A 65 2.95 16.15 -3.76
N LYS A 66 3.49 15.59 -4.84
CA LYS A 66 3.04 14.32 -5.40
C LYS A 66 3.33 13.13 -4.45
N TYR A 67 4.39 13.23 -3.69
CA TYR A 67 4.77 12.20 -2.73
C TYR A 67 4.37 12.60 -1.31
N PRO A 68 3.83 11.68 -0.53
CA PRO A 68 3.56 11.97 0.87
C PRO A 68 4.88 12.19 1.63
N TRP A 69 4.86 13.12 2.58
CA TRP A 69 6.00 13.41 3.45
C TRP A 69 6.40 12.19 4.29
N ARG A 70 5.39 11.48 4.79
CA ARG A 70 5.59 10.29 5.61
C ARG A 70 4.47 9.29 5.40
N ILE A 71 4.84 8.03 5.28
CA ILE A 71 3.92 6.89 5.27
C ILE A 71 4.35 5.94 6.38
N ARG A 72 3.38 5.50 7.17
CA ARG A 72 3.58 4.42 8.12
C ARG A 72 2.52 3.36 7.94
N THR A 73 2.96 2.14 7.74
CA THR A 73 2.08 0.98 7.60
C THR A 73 1.92 0.29 8.94
N ARG A 74 0.70 -0.05 9.30
CA ARG A 74 0.39 -0.90 10.45
C ARG A 74 -0.01 -2.28 9.94
N PRO A 75 0.91 -3.26 9.91
CA PRO A 75 0.61 -4.61 9.46
C PRO A 75 0.08 -5.47 10.61
N PRO A 76 -0.92 -6.33 10.39
CA PRO A 76 -1.42 -7.23 11.42
C PRO A 76 -0.41 -8.33 11.77
N CYS A 77 0.37 -8.82 10.81
CA CYS A 77 1.36 -9.87 11.04
C CYS A 77 2.49 -9.45 11.96
N PHE A 78 2.88 -8.19 11.95
CA PHE A 78 3.90 -7.67 12.88
C PHE A 78 3.45 -7.77 14.34
N VAL A 79 2.19 -7.46 14.60
CA VAL A 79 1.61 -7.57 15.94
C VAL A 79 1.46 -9.04 16.35
N ASN A 80 0.94 -9.87 15.45
CA ASN A 80 0.75 -11.30 15.70
C ASN A 80 2.07 -12.05 15.92
N TYR A 81 3.11 -11.67 15.19
CA TYR A 81 4.42 -12.29 15.33
C TYR A 81 5.09 -12.02 16.67
N SER A 82 4.70 -10.98 17.38
CA SER A 82 5.24 -10.66 18.70
C SER A 82 5.00 -11.75 19.76
N VAL A 83 4.01 -12.63 19.53
CA VAL A 83 3.71 -13.75 20.42
C VAL A 83 4.58 -14.98 20.16
N MET A 84 5.28 -15.02 19.01
CA MET A 84 6.08 -16.18 18.57
C MET A 84 7.10 -16.67 19.63
N PRO A 85 7.87 -15.81 20.31
CA PRO A 85 8.83 -16.26 21.32
C PRO A 85 8.19 -17.11 22.43
N LYS A 86 7.00 -16.71 22.88
CA LYS A 86 6.26 -17.45 23.92
C LYS A 86 5.72 -18.79 23.42
N LEU A 87 5.36 -18.87 22.15
CA LEU A 87 4.82 -20.10 21.55
C LEU A 87 5.91 -21.14 21.29
N VAL A 88 7.15 -20.72 21.06
CA VAL A 88 8.28 -21.63 20.78
C VAL A 88 8.95 -22.11 22.06
N GLU A 89 8.85 -21.35 23.13
CA GLU A 89 9.49 -21.69 24.41
C GLU A 89 8.97 -23.02 24.97
N GLY A 90 9.90 -23.93 25.29
CA GLY A 90 9.57 -25.24 25.82
C GLY A 90 9.24 -26.33 24.79
N HIS A 91 9.29 -25.99 23.50
CA HIS A 91 9.05 -26.93 22.40
C HIS A 91 10.32 -27.33 21.66
N LEU A 92 10.21 -28.31 20.76
CA LEU A 92 11.33 -28.70 19.89
C LEU A 92 11.61 -27.62 18.81
N VAL A 93 12.86 -27.57 18.36
CA VAL A 93 13.26 -26.63 17.29
C VAL A 93 12.46 -26.89 16.01
N SER A 94 12.13 -28.14 15.71
CA SER A 94 11.27 -28.50 14.57
C SER A 94 9.85 -27.95 14.68
N ASP A 95 9.35 -27.76 15.89
CA ASP A 95 8.00 -27.23 16.12
C ASP A 95 7.91 -25.73 15.80
N ALA A 96 9.05 -25.03 15.74
CA ALA A 96 9.09 -23.62 15.38
C ALA A 96 8.48 -23.35 13.99
N ILE A 97 8.68 -24.26 13.04
CA ILE A 97 8.09 -24.15 11.70
C ILE A 97 6.56 -24.26 11.76
N ALA A 98 6.03 -25.18 12.55
CA ALA A 98 4.60 -25.32 12.75
C ALA A 98 3.99 -24.11 13.46
N VAL A 99 4.69 -23.54 14.44
CA VAL A 99 4.29 -22.33 15.14
C VAL A 99 4.20 -21.13 14.20
N VAL A 100 5.23 -20.92 13.37
CA VAL A 100 5.21 -19.86 12.34
C VAL A 100 4.07 -20.04 11.36
N GLY A 101 3.82 -21.26 10.92
CA GLY A 101 2.70 -21.60 10.05
C GLY A 101 1.34 -21.34 10.70
N SER A 102 1.20 -21.58 12.01
CA SER A 102 -0.05 -21.36 12.74
C SER A 102 -0.41 -19.86 12.88
N ILE A 103 0.60 -18.99 12.95
CA ILE A 103 0.41 -17.53 12.99
C ILE A 103 0.03 -16.96 11.61
N ASN A 104 0.28 -17.74 10.55
CA ASN A 104 0.07 -17.29 9.16
C ASN A 104 0.85 -16.03 8.81
N VAL A 105 2.16 -16.06 9.03
CA VAL A 105 3.04 -14.91 8.79
C VAL A 105 3.22 -14.67 7.29
N ILE A 106 2.98 -13.45 6.86
CA ILE A 106 3.33 -12.95 5.53
C ILE A 106 4.60 -12.11 5.67
N ALA A 107 5.71 -12.62 5.15
CA ALA A 107 7.03 -12.02 5.36
C ALA A 107 7.15 -10.59 4.83
N ALA A 108 6.55 -10.31 3.67
CA ALA A 108 6.56 -8.97 3.08
C ALA A 108 5.83 -7.93 3.95
N GLU A 109 4.72 -8.33 4.54
CA GLU A 109 3.96 -7.48 5.45
C GLU A 109 4.69 -7.27 6.79
N LEU A 110 5.39 -8.28 7.25
CA LEU A 110 6.18 -8.22 8.47
C LEU A 110 7.36 -7.25 8.35
N ASP A 111 8.00 -7.19 7.18
CA ASP A 111 9.18 -6.38 6.89
C ASP A 111 8.85 -4.95 6.44
N ARG A 112 7.67 -4.49 6.52
CA ARG A 112 7.15 -3.18 6.10
C ARG A 112 8.19 -2.04 5.92
#